data_91654160388dc4582eb82760582a98f9
#
_entry.id   91654160388dc4582eb82760582a98f9
#
_cell.length_a   1.000
_cell.length_b   1.000
_cell.length_c   1.000
_cell.angle_alpha   90.00
_cell.angle_beta   90.00
_cell.angle_gamma   90.00
#
_symmetry.space_group_name_H-M   'P 1'
#
loop_
_entity.id
_entity.type
_entity.pdbx_description
1 polymer ?
#
loop_
_entity_poly.entity_id
_entity_poly.type
_entity_poly.pdbx_seq_one_letter_code
_entity_poly.pdbx_strand_id
1 'polypeptide(L)' 'AALDRNTEEEIFRELKAMSKDRIILLISHRLYLFDQMDQVIWMENGQTQTGTHEKMLQIVPEYANLCKGWKEGADHA' A
#
# COMPACT_ATOMS: atom_id res chain seq x y z
N ALA A 1 3.86 14.38 -15.49
CA ALA A 1 3.16 15.01 -14.39
C ALA A 1 2.58 13.94 -13.46
N ALA A 2 2.56 14.25 -12.17
CA ALA A 2 2.01 13.33 -11.19
C ALA A 2 0.49 13.29 -11.31
N LEU A 3 -0.07 12.10 -11.14
CA LEU A 3 -1.52 11.94 -11.07
C LEU A 3 -2.00 12.52 -9.74
N ASP A 4 -3.20 13.11 -9.74
CA ASP A 4 -3.76 13.54 -8.48
C ASP A 4 -4.33 12.33 -7.71
N ARG A 5 -4.61 12.55 -6.43
CA ARG A 5 -5.05 11.47 -5.55
C ARG A 5 -6.36 10.85 -6.02
N ASN A 6 -7.29 11.66 -6.50
CA ASN A 6 -8.58 11.15 -6.96
C ASN A 6 -8.40 10.21 -8.15
N THR A 7 -7.56 10.58 -9.10
CA THR A 7 -7.28 9.75 -10.25
C THR A 7 -6.60 8.45 -9.84
N GLU A 8 -5.65 8.53 -8.90
CA GLU A 8 -4.97 7.34 -8.39
C GLU A 8 -5.97 6.40 -7.72
N GLU A 9 -6.89 6.92 -6.94
CA GLU A 9 -7.89 6.10 -6.28
C GLU A 9 -8.84 5.45 -7.27
N GLU A 10 -9.20 6.14 -8.34
CA GLU A 10 -10.03 5.56 -9.39
C GLU A 10 -9.33 4.40 -10.08
N ILE A 11 -8.06 4.59 -10.43
CA ILE A 11 -7.27 3.53 -11.05
C ILE A 11 -7.16 2.35 -10.10
N PHE A 12 -6.91 2.61 -8.84
CA PHE A 12 -6.80 1.55 -7.85
C PHE A 12 -8.09 0.76 -7.72
N ARG A 13 -9.23 1.43 -7.72
CA ARG A 13 -10.52 0.75 -7.65
C ARG A 13 -10.74 -0.18 -8.84
N GLU A 14 -10.35 0.27 -10.03
CA GLU A 14 -10.44 -0.57 -11.22
C GLU A 14 -9.55 -1.80 -11.10
N LEU A 15 -8.33 -1.62 -10.63
CA LEU A 15 -7.41 -2.72 -10.40
C LEU A 15 -7.97 -3.69 -9.35
N LYS A 16 -8.54 -3.16 -8.30
CA LYS A 16 -9.13 -3.96 -7.23
C LYS A 16 -10.28 -4.82 -7.77
N ALA A 17 -11.11 -4.25 -8.63
CA ALA A 17 -12.21 -4.99 -9.25
C ALA A 17 -11.68 -6.11 -10.15
N MET A 18 -10.59 -5.87 -10.86
CA MET A 18 -9.97 -6.88 -11.71
C MET A 18 -9.29 -8.00 -10.92
N SER A 19 -8.95 -7.75 -9.66
CA SER A 19 -8.23 -8.73 -8.85
C SER A 19 -9.09 -9.93 -8.44
N LYS A 20 -10.38 -9.90 -8.71
CA LYS A 20 -11.28 -11.01 -8.33
C LYS A 20 -10.92 -12.30 -9.02
N ASP A 21 -10.40 -12.24 -10.24
CA ASP A 21 -10.08 -13.41 -11.03
C ASP A 21 -8.62 -13.45 -11.49
N ARG A 22 -7.76 -12.62 -10.88
CA ARG A 22 -6.34 -12.57 -11.23
C ARG A 22 -5.54 -12.00 -10.07
N ILE A 23 -4.23 -12.22 -10.12
CA ILE A 23 -3.32 -11.64 -9.14
C ILE A 23 -2.78 -10.35 -9.72
N ILE A 24 -2.89 -9.28 -8.96
CA ILE A 24 -2.35 -7.97 -9.35
C ILE A 24 -1.28 -7.57 -8.35
N LEU A 25 -0.07 -7.31 -8.83
CA LEU A 25 1.02 -6.83 -8.02
C LEU A 25 1.19 -5.34 -8.26
N LEU A 26 1.05 -4.56 -7.20
CA LEU A 26 1.22 -3.11 -7.27
C LEU A 26 2.45 -2.70 -6.47
N ILE A 27 3.36 -2.01 -7.12
CA ILE A 27 4.54 -1.46 -6.47
C ILE A 27 4.34 0.05 -6.38
N SER A 28 4.29 0.56 -5.16
CA SER A 28 3.97 1.96 -4.94
C SER A 28 4.49 2.41 -3.60
N HIS A 29 4.80 3.69 -3.49
CA HIS A 29 5.08 4.31 -2.20
C HIS A 29 3.92 5.17 -1.72
N ARG A 30 2.76 5.01 -2.33
CA ARG A 30 1.51 5.68 -1.92
C ARG A 30 0.84 4.87 -0.82
N LEU A 31 1.29 5.05 0.39
CA LEU A 31 0.90 4.18 1.51
C LEU A 31 -0.56 4.27 1.88
N TYR A 32 -1.25 5.34 1.49
CA TYR A 32 -2.67 5.46 1.78
C TYR A 32 -3.53 4.41 1.07
N LEU A 33 -2.96 3.72 0.06
CA LEU A 33 -3.67 2.66 -0.64
C LEU A 33 -3.49 1.29 0.02
N PHE A 34 -2.52 1.17 0.93
CA PHE A 34 -2.07 -0.15 1.39
C PHE A 34 -3.06 -0.81 2.34
N ASP A 35 -3.90 -0.05 3.02
CA ASP A 35 -4.92 -0.63 3.88
C ASP A 35 -6.00 -1.36 3.07
N GLN A 36 -6.05 -1.15 1.77
CA GLN A 36 -7.00 -1.81 0.88
C GLN A 36 -6.41 -3.00 0.15
N MET A 37 -5.13 -3.29 0.38
CA MET A 37 -4.48 -4.43 -0.25
C MET A 37 -4.87 -5.73 0.44
N ASP A 38 -4.95 -6.80 -0.34
CA ASP A 38 -5.16 -8.13 0.24
C ASP A 38 -3.93 -8.61 0.98
N GLN A 39 -2.75 -8.28 0.44
CA GLN A 39 -1.48 -8.63 1.05
C GLN A 39 -0.48 -7.52 0.81
N VAL A 40 0.40 -7.33 1.76
CA VAL A 40 1.51 -6.38 1.65
C VAL A 40 2.81 -7.17 1.70
N ILE A 41 3.75 -6.82 0.83
CA ILE A 41 5.07 -7.44 0.80
C ILE A 41 6.09 -6.38 1.22
N TRP A 42 6.82 -6.68 2.30
CA TRP A 42 7.91 -5.82 2.77
C TRP A 42 9.23 -6.45 2.38
N MET A 43 10.07 -5.70 1.69
CA MET A 43 11.37 -6.19 1.22
C MET A 43 12.47 -5.36 1.83
N GLU A 44 13.41 -6.04 2.49
CA GLU A 44 14.52 -5.37 3.15
C GLU A 44 15.71 -6.32 3.23
N ASN A 45 16.88 -5.84 2.83
CA ASN A 45 18.15 -6.58 2.95
C ASN A 45 18.07 -7.98 2.35
N GLY A 46 17.40 -8.11 1.21
CA GLY A 46 17.27 -9.38 0.54
C GLY A 46 16.26 -10.34 1.15
N GLN A 47 15.55 -9.89 2.17
CA GLN A 47 14.52 -10.69 2.82
C GLN A 47 13.15 -10.09 2.54
N THR A 48 12.12 -10.94 2.57
CA THR A 48 10.76 -10.48 2.37
C THR A 48 9.88 -10.98 3.52
N GLN A 49 8.90 -10.16 3.88
CA GLN A 49 7.85 -10.53 4.81
C GLN A 49 6.53 -10.18 4.15
N THR A 50 5.55 -11.07 4.28
CA THR A 50 4.24 -10.85 3.68
C THR A 50 3.15 -11.03 4.70
N GLY A 51 2.05 -10.35 4.49
CA GLY A 51 0.89 -10.47 5.35
C GLY A 51 -0.13 -9.40 5.01
N THR A 52 -1.22 -9.42 5.74
CA THR A 52 -2.22 -8.35 5.61
C THR A 52 -1.63 -7.03 6.10
N HIS A 53 -2.26 -5.95 5.72
CA HIS A 53 -1.85 -4.63 6.19
C HIS A 53 -1.77 -4.59 7.72
N GLU A 54 -2.81 -5.10 8.39
CA GLU A 54 -2.86 -5.08 9.85
C GLU A 54 -1.73 -5.90 10.49
N LYS A 55 -1.47 -7.08 9.92
CA LYS A 55 -0.40 -7.92 10.41
C LYS A 55 0.96 -7.25 10.23
N MET A 56 1.18 -6.65 9.07
CA MET A 56 2.45 -5.98 8.80
C MET A 56 2.67 -4.77 9.71
N LEU A 57 1.61 -4.09 10.09
CA LEU A 57 1.72 -3.01 11.09
C LEU A 57 2.24 -3.52 12.42
N GLN A 58 1.95 -4.78 12.75
CA GLN A 58 2.37 -5.36 14.03
C GLN A 58 3.79 -5.92 13.98
N ILE A 59 4.17 -6.54 12.86
CA ILE A 59 5.44 -7.25 12.80
C ILE A 59 6.58 -6.46 12.16
N VAL A 60 6.28 -5.39 11.44
CA VAL A 60 7.30 -4.56 10.79
C VAL A 60 7.19 -3.13 11.30
N PRO A 61 8.00 -2.76 12.31
CA PRO A 61 7.92 -1.41 12.89
C PRO A 61 8.16 -0.30 11.86
N GLU A 62 9.06 -0.53 10.92
CA GLU A 62 9.35 0.45 9.88
C GLU A 62 8.14 0.72 9.00
N TYR A 63 7.40 -0.34 8.69
CA TYR A 63 6.17 -0.20 7.91
C TYR A 63 5.13 0.60 8.67
N ALA A 64 4.97 0.29 9.95
CA ALA A 64 4.03 1.02 10.80
C ALA A 64 4.39 2.51 10.87
N ASN A 65 5.67 2.82 11.01
CA ASN A 65 6.12 4.20 11.05
C ASN A 65 5.87 4.93 9.74
N LEU A 66 6.10 4.27 8.62
CA LEU A 66 5.84 4.85 7.31
C LEU A 66 4.35 5.14 7.10
N CYS A 67 3.50 4.20 7.48
CA CYS A 67 2.06 4.39 7.36
C CYS A 67 1.56 5.51 8.25
N LYS A 68 2.10 5.60 9.47
CA LYS A 68 1.77 6.67 10.38
C LYS A 68 2.19 8.02 9.82
N GLY A 69 3.38 8.10 9.25
CA GLY A 69 3.86 9.31 8.63
C GLY A 69 2.97 9.77 7.48
N TRP A 70 2.52 8.84 6.66
CA TRP A 70 1.60 9.14 5.58
C TRP A 70 0.27 9.67 6.09
N LYS A 71 -0.25 9.02 7.14
CA LYS A 71 -1.53 9.42 7.72
C LYS A 71 -1.44 10.82 8.32
N GLU A 72 -0.35 11.11 9.04
CA GLU A 72 -0.15 12.42 9.65
C GLU A 72 0.18 13.48 8.61
N GLY A 73 0.89 13.11 7.56
CA GLY A 73 1.29 14.02 6.50
C GLY A 73 0.42 13.99 5.27
N ALA A 74 -0.77 13.41 5.35
CA ALA A 74 -1.62 13.22 4.18
C ALA A 74 -1.97 14.54 3.49
N ASP A 75 -2.05 15.61 4.24
CA ASP A 75 -2.38 16.91 3.70
C ASP A 75 -1.22 17.53 2.94
N HIS A 76 -0.04 16.94 3.06
CA HIS A 76 1.16 17.44 2.39
C HIS A 76 1.46 16.70 1.09
N ALA A 77 0.70 15.70 0.79
CA ALA A 77 0.95 14.86 -0.38
C ALA A 77 0.70 15.62 -1.68
#